data_199371f3d4e7b6ae78d4692047c3c732
#
_entry.id   199371f3d4e7b6ae78d4692047c3c732
#
_cell.length_a   1.000
_cell.length_b   1.000
_cell.length_c   1.000
_cell.angle_alpha   90.00
_cell.angle_beta   90.00
_cell.angle_gamma   90.00
#
_symmetry.space_group_name_H-M   'P 1'
#
loop_
_entity.id
_entity.type
_entity.pdbx_description
1 polymer ?
#
loop_
_entity_poly.entity_id
_entity_poly.type
_entity_poly.pdbx_seq_one_letter_code
_entity_poly.pdbx_strand_id
1 'polypeptide(L)'
;RRNADPRHVPLHSRRHAPTALAKARVLITNDDGIGSPGIRGLERVLRGLAREVWVVAPESEQSAAGHSLTLRRPLRIRKLGPRHFAVDGTPTDCVLLAAREIMRESPPDLMISGVNRGGNIAADITYSGTIAAAMEATLLGIPAIALSQVCDDRRKIKWATAEHWLP
;
A
#
# COMPACT_ATOMS: atom_id res chain seq x y z
N ARG A 1 32.74 4.83 -24.11
CA ARG A 1 31.36 4.32 -24.33
C ARG A 1 30.96 3.63 -23.05
N ARG A 2 30.07 4.26 -22.25
CA ARG A 2 29.52 3.63 -21.02
C ARG A 2 28.43 2.66 -21.46
N ASN A 3 28.63 1.36 -21.23
CA ASN A 3 27.60 0.35 -21.41
C ASN A 3 26.44 0.67 -20.43
N ALA A 4 25.29 0.98 -20.98
CA ALA A 4 24.05 1.09 -20.18
C ALA A 4 23.70 -0.29 -19.63
N ASP A 5 23.49 -0.39 -18.32
CA ASP A 5 23.02 -1.63 -17.68
C ASP A 5 21.64 -1.98 -18.27
N PRO A 6 21.46 -3.13 -18.91
CA PRO A 6 20.17 -3.52 -19.52
C PRO A 6 19.05 -3.70 -18.51
N ARG A 7 19.33 -3.63 -17.20
CA ARG A 7 18.36 -3.72 -16.10
C ARG A 7 17.80 -2.37 -15.66
N HIS A 8 18.34 -1.27 -16.23
CA HIS A 8 17.85 0.07 -15.95
C HIS A 8 16.63 0.37 -16.81
N VAL A 9 15.44 -0.04 -16.34
CA VAL A 9 14.15 0.38 -16.94
C VAL A 9 13.88 1.79 -16.42
N PRO A 10 13.75 2.80 -17.31
CA PRO A 10 13.43 4.17 -16.88
C PRO A 10 12.08 4.19 -16.16
N LEU A 11 12.05 4.76 -14.97
CA LEU A 11 10.86 4.88 -14.11
C LEU A 11 9.68 5.65 -14.75
N HIS A 12 9.91 6.36 -15.84
CA HIS A 12 8.95 7.32 -16.40
C HIS A 12 8.30 6.97 -17.75
N SER A 13 8.48 5.76 -18.28
CA SER A 13 8.01 5.47 -19.66
C SER A 13 6.66 4.76 -19.77
N ARG A 14 6.01 4.37 -18.69
CA ARG A 14 4.67 3.78 -18.76
C ARG A 14 3.61 4.83 -18.45
N ARG A 15 3.12 5.52 -19.50
CA ARG A 15 1.81 6.15 -19.42
C ARG A 15 0.79 5.02 -19.28
N HIS A 16 0.35 4.75 -18.06
CA HIS A 16 -0.74 3.80 -17.82
C HIS A 16 -2.00 4.41 -18.42
N ALA A 17 -2.53 3.82 -19.49
CA ALA A 17 -3.90 4.07 -19.87
C ALA A 17 -4.80 3.68 -18.67
N PRO A 18 -5.85 4.46 -18.34
CA PRO A 18 -6.72 4.14 -17.22
C PRO A 18 -7.30 2.73 -17.39
N THR A 19 -6.90 1.84 -16.52
CA THR A 19 -7.40 0.46 -16.49
C THR A 19 -8.68 0.45 -15.67
N ALA A 20 -9.78 -0.07 -16.22
CA ALA A 20 -11.00 -0.27 -15.44
C ALA A 20 -10.68 -1.15 -14.23
N LEU A 21 -11.20 -0.80 -13.03
CA LEU A 21 -10.86 -1.49 -11.77
C LEU A 21 -11.08 -3.01 -11.87
N ALA A 22 -12.14 -3.44 -12.57
CA ALA A 22 -12.43 -4.86 -12.81
C ALA A 22 -11.33 -5.64 -13.58
N LYS A 23 -10.40 -4.93 -14.20
CA LYS A 23 -9.25 -5.53 -14.88
C LYS A 23 -7.93 -5.30 -14.13
N ALA A 24 -7.95 -4.49 -13.08
CA ALA A 24 -6.77 -4.05 -12.36
C ALA A 24 -6.27 -5.10 -11.35
N ARG A 25 -4.95 -5.15 -11.20
CA ARG A 25 -4.26 -5.71 -10.04
C ARG A 25 -4.06 -4.60 -9.04
N VAL A 26 -4.67 -4.73 -7.87
CA VAL A 26 -4.60 -3.73 -6.81
C VAL A 26 -3.68 -4.23 -5.71
N LEU A 27 -2.66 -3.45 -5.39
CA LEU A 27 -1.84 -3.61 -4.20
C LEU A 27 -2.48 -2.84 -3.06
N ILE A 28 -2.62 -3.47 -1.89
CA ILE A 28 -3.03 -2.76 -0.67
C ILE A 28 -1.98 -2.90 0.43
N THR A 29 -1.79 -1.83 1.18
CA THR A 29 -0.93 -1.75 2.36
C THR A 29 -1.56 -0.85 3.41
N ASN A 30 -0.93 -0.70 4.57
CA ASN A 30 -1.30 0.23 5.64
C ASN A 30 -0.14 0.43 6.62
N ASP A 31 -0.33 1.22 7.66
CA ASP A 31 0.58 1.36 8.79
C ASP A 31 0.03 0.77 10.10
N ASP A 32 -1.26 0.44 10.16
CA ASP A 32 -1.88 -0.25 11.31
C ASP A 32 -1.51 -1.75 11.42
N GLY A 33 -0.80 -2.29 10.43
CA GLY A 33 -0.41 -3.69 10.35
C GLY A 33 -1.41 -4.58 9.59
N ILE A 34 -0.90 -5.71 9.05
CA ILE A 34 -1.65 -6.63 8.16
C ILE A 34 -2.89 -7.25 8.81
N GLY A 35 -2.91 -7.33 10.14
CA GLY A 35 -4.04 -7.86 10.91
C GLY A 35 -5.14 -6.85 11.22
N SER A 36 -4.98 -5.57 10.87
CA SER A 36 -5.89 -4.51 11.28
C SER A 36 -7.27 -4.61 10.61
N PRO A 37 -8.33 -4.11 11.26
CA PRO A 37 -9.68 -4.11 10.68
C PRO A 37 -9.79 -3.27 9.41
N GLY A 38 -9.06 -2.15 9.32
CA GLY A 38 -9.10 -1.23 8.17
C GLY A 38 -8.68 -1.89 6.86
N ILE A 39 -7.53 -2.58 6.85
CA ILE A 39 -7.05 -3.26 5.65
C ILE A 39 -7.92 -4.46 5.28
N ARG A 40 -8.48 -5.17 6.28
CA ARG A 40 -9.42 -6.27 6.02
C ARG A 40 -10.74 -5.80 5.40
N GLY A 41 -11.26 -4.64 5.83
CA GLY A 41 -12.43 -4.01 5.22
C GLY A 41 -12.15 -3.61 3.78
N LEU A 42 -11.04 -2.91 3.55
CA LEU A 42 -10.57 -2.52 2.22
C LEU A 42 -10.43 -3.73 1.29
N GLU A 43 -9.77 -4.78 1.74
CA GLU A 43 -9.61 -6.01 0.97
C GLU A 43 -10.95 -6.64 0.58
N ARG A 44 -11.90 -6.72 1.54
CA ARG A 44 -13.24 -7.29 1.30
C ARG A 44 -13.98 -6.58 0.18
N VAL A 45 -13.95 -5.24 0.18
CA VAL A 45 -14.59 -4.43 -0.85
C VAL A 45 -13.88 -4.63 -2.20
N LEU A 46 -12.57 -4.52 -2.24
CA LEU A 46 -11.80 -4.60 -3.48
C LEU A 46 -11.85 -5.97 -4.14
N ARG A 47 -12.02 -7.06 -3.39
CA ARG A 47 -12.21 -8.41 -3.96
C ARG A 47 -13.44 -8.53 -4.83
N GLY A 48 -14.47 -7.71 -4.60
CA GLY A 48 -15.66 -7.63 -5.44
C GLY A 48 -15.52 -6.74 -6.66
N LEU A 49 -14.49 -5.88 -6.71
CA LEU A 49 -14.34 -4.83 -7.70
C LEU A 49 -13.13 -5.02 -8.63
N ALA A 50 -12.03 -5.56 -8.11
CA ALA A 50 -10.77 -5.70 -8.82
C ALA A 50 -10.55 -7.12 -9.31
N ARG A 51 -9.76 -7.26 -10.38
CA ARG A 51 -9.34 -8.57 -10.90
C ARG A 51 -8.53 -9.35 -9.88
N GLU A 52 -7.61 -8.69 -9.20
CA GLU A 52 -6.74 -9.27 -8.20
C GLU A 52 -6.45 -8.25 -7.10
N VAL A 53 -6.46 -8.72 -5.85
CA VAL A 53 -6.06 -7.92 -4.69
C VAL A 53 -4.85 -8.59 -4.04
N TRP A 54 -3.78 -7.83 -3.89
CA TRP A 54 -2.53 -8.23 -3.24
C TRP A 54 -2.37 -7.45 -1.96
N VAL A 55 -2.18 -8.14 -0.85
CA VAL A 55 -1.98 -7.55 0.47
C VAL A 55 -0.51 -7.69 0.84
N VAL A 56 0.20 -6.57 0.92
CA VAL A 56 1.59 -6.52 1.40
C VAL A 56 1.67 -5.42 2.44
N ALA A 57 1.77 -5.78 3.72
CA ALA A 57 1.65 -4.83 4.81
C ALA A 57 2.59 -5.20 5.97
N PRO A 58 2.90 -4.25 6.87
CA PRO A 58 3.71 -4.50 8.05
C PRO A 58 3.14 -5.61 8.93
N GLU A 59 4.00 -6.43 9.55
CA GLU A 59 3.58 -7.46 10.52
C GLU A 59 2.85 -6.85 11.73
N SER A 60 3.28 -5.66 12.15
CA SER A 60 2.75 -4.93 13.29
C SER A 60 2.53 -3.46 12.95
N GLU A 61 1.85 -2.75 13.83
CA GLU A 61 1.62 -1.30 13.72
C GLU A 61 2.94 -0.54 13.61
N GLN A 62 2.99 0.41 12.65
CA GLN A 62 4.12 1.26 12.32
C GLN A 62 3.73 2.75 12.35
N SER A 63 2.95 3.14 13.35
CA SER A 63 2.50 4.53 13.54
C SER A 63 3.69 5.48 13.61
N ALA A 64 3.54 6.66 12.99
CA ALA A 64 4.57 7.70 12.91
C ALA A 64 5.90 7.27 12.22
N ALA A 65 5.92 6.19 11.45
CA ALA A 65 7.10 5.78 10.68
C ALA A 65 7.43 6.79 9.57
N GLY A 66 6.48 7.63 9.16
CA GLY A 66 6.64 8.55 8.05
C GLY A 66 7.10 7.84 6.77
N HIS A 67 7.86 8.55 5.91
CA HIS A 67 8.43 7.99 4.69
C HIS A 67 9.82 7.38 4.93
N SER A 68 9.96 6.53 5.96
CA SER A 68 11.22 5.88 6.30
C SER A 68 11.41 4.54 5.59
N LEU A 69 12.66 4.25 5.21
CA LEU A 69 13.11 2.97 4.66
C LEU A 69 14.03 2.26 5.65
N THR A 70 13.93 0.94 5.70
CA THR A 70 14.82 0.09 6.50
C THR A 70 16.09 -0.22 5.72
N LEU A 71 17.19 0.52 5.99
CA LEU A 71 18.44 0.41 5.24
C LEU A 71 19.55 -0.41 5.93
N ARG A 72 19.42 -0.68 7.24
CA ARG A 72 20.54 -1.20 8.05
C ARG A 72 20.36 -2.66 8.50
N ARG A 73 19.30 -3.32 8.07
CA ARG A 73 19.05 -4.74 8.35
C ARG A 73 18.32 -5.40 7.19
N PRO A 74 18.46 -6.70 7.01
CA PRO A 74 17.60 -7.44 6.09
C PRO A 74 16.12 -7.33 6.48
N LEU A 75 15.25 -7.22 5.48
CA LEU A 75 13.81 -7.31 5.65
C LEU A 75 13.34 -8.75 5.42
N ARG A 76 12.43 -9.21 6.25
CA ARG A 76 11.82 -10.53 6.12
C ARG A 76 10.41 -10.39 5.54
N ILE A 77 10.14 -11.17 4.51
CA ILE A 77 8.82 -11.32 3.91
C ILE A 77 8.25 -12.66 4.36
N ARG A 78 7.10 -12.65 5.01
CA ARG A 78 6.38 -13.85 5.41
C ARG A 78 5.12 -14.00 4.59
N LYS A 79 5.05 -15.05 3.78
CA LYS A 79 3.86 -15.38 3.00
C LYS A 79 2.79 -15.99 3.89
N LEU A 80 1.63 -15.35 3.96
CA LEU A 80 0.47 -15.78 4.75
C LEU A 80 -0.60 -16.48 3.90
N GLY A 81 -0.54 -16.28 2.59
CA GLY A 81 -1.49 -16.84 1.63
C GLY A 81 -1.07 -16.55 0.20
N PRO A 82 -1.87 -16.92 -0.81
CA PRO A 82 -1.49 -16.75 -2.22
C PRO A 82 -1.11 -15.33 -2.62
N ARG A 83 -1.78 -14.33 -2.05
CA ARG A 83 -1.56 -12.90 -2.32
C ARG A 83 -1.48 -12.09 -1.03
N HIS A 84 -1.04 -12.71 0.08
CA HIS A 84 -0.92 -12.10 1.40
C HIS A 84 0.50 -12.25 1.91
N PHE A 85 1.14 -11.12 2.20
CA PHE A 85 2.53 -11.07 2.64
C PHE A 85 2.68 -10.05 3.77
N ALA A 86 3.23 -10.52 4.87
CA ALA A 86 3.62 -9.65 5.98
C ALA A 86 5.11 -9.32 5.88
N VAL A 87 5.46 -8.09 6.16
CA VAL A 87 6.84 -7.58 6.11
C VAL A 87 7.23 -7.05 7.48
N ASP A 88 8.43 -7.37 7.96
CA ASP A 88 8.97 -6.80 9.20
C ASP A 88 9.60 -5.42 8.98
N GLY A 89 8.92 -4.57 8.25
CA GLY A 89 9.36 -3.24 7.84
C GLY A 89 8.25 -2.19 7.89
N THR A 90 8.57 -1.02 7.37
CA THR A 90 7.65 0.12 7.27
C THR A 90 6.63 -0.06 6.14
N PRO A 91 5.55 0.73 6.07
CA PRO A 91 4.67 0.77 4.91
C PRO A 91 5.39 1.07 3.59
N THR A 92 6.38 1.94 3.63
CA THR A 92 7.25 2.27 2.49
C THR A 92 8.04 1.04 2.01
N ASP A 93 8.63 0.28 2.95
CA ASP A 93 9.31 -0.99 2.64
C ASP A 93 8.36 -1.99 2.00
N CYS A 94 7.12 -2.08 2.49
CA CYS A 94 6.10 -2.98 1.94
C CYS A 94 5.80 -2.68 0.47
N VAL A 95 5.63 -1.41 0.13
CA VAL A 95 5.38 -0.98 -1.27
C VAL A 95 6.58 -1.28 -2.16
N LEU A 96 7.78 -0.95 -1.69
CA LEU A 96 9.01 -1.20 -2.44
C LEU A 96 9.21 -2.69 -2.72
N LEU A 97 9.07 -3.55 -1.69
CA LEU A 97 9.20 -5.00 -1.83
C LEU A 97 8.07 -5.60 -2.67
N ALA A 98 6.84 -5.09 -2.54
CA ALA A 98 5.74 -5.51 -3.38
C ALA A 98 6.04 -5.25 -4.86
N ALA A 99 6.46 -4.04 -5.22
CA ALA A 99 6.70 -3.64 -6.60
C ALA A 99 7.94 -4.30 -7.21
N ARG A 100 9.01 -4.49 -6.42
CA ARG A 100 10.31 -4.93 -6.95
C ARG A 100 10.55 -6.42 -6.85
N GLU A 101 9.92 -7.10 -5.89
CA GLU A 101 10.14 -8.52 -5.63
C GLU A 101 8.85 -9.35 -5.79
N ILE A 102 7.83 -9.07 -4.98
CA ILE A 102 6.63 -9.94 -4.88
C ILE A 102 5.80 -9.91 -6.16
N MET A 103 5.60 -8.74 -6.76
CA MET A 103 4.79 -8.49 -7.95
C MET A 103 5.63 -8.13 -9.19
N ARG A 104 6.92 -8.45 -9.18
CA ARG A 104 7.87 -8.09 -10.25
C ARG A 104 7.39 -8.49 -11.64
N GLU A 105 6.90 -9.73 -11.78
CA GLU A 105 6.41 -10.27 -13.06
C GLU A 105 5.01 -9.77 -13.43
N SER A 106 4.29 -9.23 -12.46
CA SER A 106 2.91 -8.76 -12.60
C SER A 106 2.68 -7.50 -11.78
N PRO A 107 3.24 -6.35 -12.19
CA PRO A 107 3.17 -5.10 -11.43
C PRO A 107 1.73 -4.66 -11.13
N PRO A 108 1.49 -3.98 -10.00
CA PRO A 108 0.17 -3.45 -9.69
C PRO A 108 -0.20 -2.31 -10.62
N ASP A 109 -1.47 -2.26 -10.99
CA ASP A 109 -2.07 -1.18 -11.79
C ASP A 109 -2.51 -0.01 -10.91
N LEU A 110 -2.77 -0.27 -9.62
CA LEU A 110 -3.19 0.68 -8.60
C LEU A 110 -2.67 0.23 -7.24
N MET A 111 -2.25 1.17 -6.41
CA MET A 111 -1.97 0.93 -4.99
C MET A 111 -2.94 1.73 -4.12
N ILE A 112 -3.48 1.09 -3.07
CA ILE A 112 -4.31 1.76 -2.07
C ILE A 112 -3.72 1.51 -0.68
N SER A 113 -3.42 2.59 0.03
CA SER A 113 -2.95 2.54 1.41
C SER A 113 -4.08 2.84 2.39
N GLY A 114 -4.30 1.97 3.36
CA GLY A 114 -5.30 2.15 4.41
C GLY A 114 -6.22 0.93 4.59
N VAL A 115 -7.43 1.10 5.15
CA VAL A 115 -8.01 2.35 5.66
C VAL A 115 -7.38 2.65 7.03
N ASN A 116 -6.75 3.81 7.17
CA ASN A 116 -6.11 4.22 8.41
C ASN A 116 -7.13 4.47 9.53
N ARG A 117 -6.76 4.09 10.74
CA ARG A 117 -7.48 4.45 11.96
C ARG A 117 -7.13 5.87 12.39
N GLY A 118 -8.00 6.82 12.12
CA GLY A 118 -7.77 8.24 12.38
C GLY A 118 -7.54 9.04 11.11
N GLY A 119 -7.72 10.35 11.19
CA GLY A 119 -7.47 11.26 10.08
C GLY A 119 -5.98 11.56 9.92
N ASN A 120 -5.54 11.73 8.68
CA ASN A 120 -4.23 12.27 8.34
C ASN A 120 -4.46 13.64 7.73
N ILE A 121 -4.44 14.70 8.55
CA ILE A 121 -4.81 16.08 8.18
C ILE A 121 -3.69 17.04 8.59
N ALA A 122 -3.44 18.06 7.77
CA ALA A 122 -2.45 19.10 8.02
C ALA A 122 -1.02 18.51 8.23
N ALA A 123 -0.40 18.79 9.37
CA ALA A 123 0.96 18.34 9.68
C ALA A 123 1.09 16.82 9.79
N ASP A 124 0.01 16.11 10.15
CA ASP A 124 0.02 14.64 10.28
C ASP A 124 0.35 13.93 8.96
N ILE A 125 0.06 14.57 7.82
CA ILE A 125 0.40 14.06 6.49
C ILE A 125 1.87 13.72 6.38
N THR A 126 2.74 14.55 6.95
CA THR A 126 4.21 14.39 6.87
C THR A 126 4.71 13.17 7.64
N TYR A 127 4.03 12.77 8.70
CA TYR A 127 4.41 11.66 9.57
C TYR A 127 3.62 10.39 9.33
N SER A 128 2.62 10.45 8.45
CA SER A 128 1.71 9.33 8.17
C SER A 128 2.39 8.24 7.35
N GLY A 129 2.43 7.03 7.88
CA GLY A 129 2.84 5.83 7.14
C GLY A 129 1.87 5.48 6.01
N THR A 130 0.57 5.75 6.20
CA THR A 130 -0.47 5.57 5.19
C THR A 130 -0.22 6.45 3.97
N ILE A 131 0.07 7.74 4.18
CA ILE A 131 0.37 8.70 3.10
C ILE A 131 1.72 8.36 2.46
N ALA A 132 2.74 8.03 3.26
CA ALA A 132 4.08 7.69 2.79
C ALA A 132 4.07 6.49 1.84
N ALA A 133 3.29 5.46 2.12
CA ALA A 133 3.11 4.33 1.22
C ALA A 133 2.55 4.75 -0.14
N ALA A 134 1.57 5.66 -0.16
CA ALA A 134 1.02 6.19 -1.41
C ALA A 134 2.04 7.04 -2.18
N MET A 135 2.84 7.83 -1.46
CA MET A 135 3.94 8.60 -2.06
C MET A 135 4.98 7.66 -2.69
N GLU A 136 5.40 6.61 -1.99
CA GLU A 136 6.38 5.63 -2.51
C GLU A 136 5.86 4.95 -3.78
N ALA A 137 4.60 4.50 -3.80
CA ALA A 137 4.00 3.92 -4.99
C ALA A 137 4.01 4.91 -6.17
N THR A 138 3.68 6.17 -5.91
CA THR A 138 3.71 7.24 -6.92
C THR A 138 5.13 7.46 -7.46
N LEU A 139 6.15 7.45 -6.61
CA LEU A 139 7.56 7.52 -7.02
C LEU A 139 7.97 6.33 -7.89
N LEU A 140 7.39 5.16 -7.65
CA LEU A 140 7.58 3.96 -8.47
C LEU A 140 6.76 3.96 -9.76
N GLY A 141 5.99 5.03 -10.04
CA GLY A 141 5.14 5.16 -11.22
C GLY A 141 3.82 4.40 -11.14
N ILE A 142 3.40 3.99 -9.95
CA ILE A 142 2.14 3.28 -9.69
C ILE A 142 1.12 4.31 -9.20
N PRO A 143 -0.04 4.48 -9.86
CA PRO A 143 -1.13 5.30 -9.35
C PRO A 143 -1.49 4.88 -7.93
N ALA A 144 -1.68 5.84 -7.01
CA ALA A 144 -1.88 5.52 -5.62
C ALA A 144 -2.95 6.39 -4.94
N ILE A 145 -3.64 5.81 -3.94
CA ILE A 145 -4.64 6.46 -3.11
C ILE A 145 -4.32 6.14 -1.65
N ALA A 146 -4.41 7.14 -0.78
CA ALA A 146 -4.37 6.96 0.67
C ALA A 146 -5.76 7.20 1.27
N LEU A 147 -6.20 6.30 2.14
CA LEU A 147 -7.52 6.31 2.75
C LEU A 147 -7.40 6.38 4.27
N SER A 148 -8.08 7.35 4.88
CA SER A 148 -8.11 7.52 6.32
C SER A 148 -9.55 7.74 6.79
N GLN A 149 -9.94 7.09 7.87
CA GLN A 149 -11.23 7.30 8.49
C GLN A 149 -11.07 8.07 9.78
N VAL A 150 -11.58 9.30 9.78
CA VAL A 150 -11.64 10.12 11.01
C VAL A 150 -12.49 9.41 12.04
N CYS A 151 -12.01 9.32 13.25
CA CYS A 151 -12.72 8.78 14.40
C CYS A 151 -12.57 9.71 15.61
N ASP A 152 -13.60 9.77 16.43
CA ASP A 152 -13.53 10.37 17.74
C ASP A 152 -12.91 9.34 18.70
N ASP A 153 -11.87 9.70 19.44
CA ASP A 153 -11.09 8.81 20.32
C ASP A 153 -11.92 8.06 21.34
N ARG A 154 -13.14 8.51 21.61
CA ARG A 154 -14.07 7.90 22.56
C ARG A 154 -15.05 6.90 21.93
N ARG A 155 -15.02 6.67 20.62
CA ARG A 155 -16.00 5.83 19.91
C ARG A 155 -15.31 4.70 19.14
N LYS A 156 -16.01 3.54 19.08
CA LYS A 156 -15.63 2.47 18.16
C LYS A 156 -15.70 2.98 16.71
N ILE A 157 -14.64 2.76 15.96
CA ILE A 157 -14.60 3.09 14.54
C ILE A 157 -15.68 2.31 13.80
N LYS A 158 -16.48 3.02 13.04
CA LYS A 158 -17.53 2.43 12.20
C LYS A 158 -16.94 2.13 10.82
N TRP A 159 -16.17 1.06 10.70
CA TRP A 159 -15.56 0.63 9.43
C TRP A 159 -16.56 0.50 8.27
N ALA A 160 -17.83 0.19 8.57
CA ALA A 160 -18.91 0.18 7.59
C ALA A 160 -19.05 1.51 6.82
N THR A 161 -18.63 2.64 7.40
CA THR A 161 -18.61 3.94 6.70
C THR A 161 -17.59 3.92 5.56
N ALA A 162 -16.37 3.46 5.83
CA ALA A 162 -15.35 3.33 4.80
C ALA A 162 -15.79 2.31 3.73
N GLU A 163 -16.31 1.16 4.14
CA GLU A 163 -16.78 0.12 3.21
C GLU A 163 -17.92 0.61 2.31
N HIS A 164 -18.78 1.51 2.79
CA HIS A 164 -19.88 2.10 2.01
C HIS A 164 -19.41 3.08 0.93
N TRP A 165 -18.34 3.83 1.20
CA TRP A 165 -17.86 4.89 0.29
C TRP A 165 -16.71 4.45 -0.62
N LEU A 166 -16.20 3.23 -0.46
CA LEU A 166 -15.09 2.70 -1.26
C LEU A 166 -15.45 2.26 -2.70
N PRO A 167 -16.69 1.80 -3.01
CA PRO A 167 -17.05 1.41 -4.38
C PRO A 167 -17.10 2.56 -5.38
#